data_1fcbf7df3838d8846915f8d996b5e0a6
#
_entry.id   1fcbf7df3838d8846915f8d996b5e0a6
#
_cell.length_a   1.000
_cell.length_b   1.000
_cell.length_c   1.000
_cell.angle_alpha   90.00
_cell.angle_beta   90.00
_cell.angle_gamma   90.00
#
_symmetry.space_group_name_H-M   'P 1'
#
loop_
_entity.id
_entity.type
_entity.pdbx_description
1 polymer ?
#
loop_
_entity_poly.entity_id
_entity_poly.type
_entity_poly.pdbx_seq_one_letter_code
_entity_poly.pdbx_strand_id
1 'polypeptide(L)'
;MNYYTTKEIQERVDSYISQFKEGYFSPLSLMARMTEEVGELAREVNHYYGEKPKKASEQEKTIEEELGDMLFVLTCFANSLEIDLSQAFEQSMTKIETRDKDRWTRK
;
A
#
# COMPACT_ATOMS: atom_id res chain seq x y z
N MET A 1 2.40 10.92 -18.25
CA MET A 1 2.32 10.09 -17.02
C MET A 1 3.32 10.59 -16.00
N ASN A 2 2.88 10.75 -14.76
CA ASN A 2 3.76 11.19 -13.68
C ASN A 2 4.39 9.99 -13.00
N TYR A 3 5.69 10.04 -12.84
CA TYR A 3 6.43 9.04 -12.08
C TYR A 3 6.90 9.69 -10.79
N TYR A 4 6.69 9.02 -9.69
CA TYR A 4 7.02 9.56 -8.37
C TYR A 4 8.12 8.76 -7.71
N THR A 5 9.07 9.45 -7.08
CA THR A 5 9.94 8.80 -6.11
C THR A 5 9.13 8.52 -4.84
N THR A 6 9.63 7.64 -3.99
CA THR A 6 8.98 7.37 -2.70
C THR A 6 8.87 8.64 -1.86
N LYS A 7 9.91 9.48 -1.91
CA LYS A 7 9.89 10.76 -1.20
C LYS A 7 8.77 11.66 -1.70
N GLU A 8 8.59 11.73 -3.02
CA GLU A 8 7.53 12.54 -3.60
C GLU A 8 6.14 12.01 -3.26
N ILE A 9 5.98 10.70 -3.20
CA ILE A 9 4.72 10.08 -2.77
C ILE A 9 4.41 10.49 -1.33
N GLN A 10 5.39 10.38 -0.44
CA GLN A 10 5.22 10.76 0.96
C GLN A 10 4.92 12.24 1.11
N GLU A 11 5.58 13.10 0.35
CA GLU A 11 5.35 14.54 0.38
C GLU A 11 3.95 14.90 -0.11
N ARG A 12 3.51 14.25 -1.19
CA ARG A 12 2.17 14.52 -1.75
C ARG A 12 1.07 14.11 -0.78
N VAL A 13 1.20 12.96 -0.16
CA VAL A 13 0.23 12.50 0.84
C VAL A 13 0.22 13.44 2.04
N ASP A 14 1.40 13.85 2.50
CA ASP A 14 1.50 14.75 3.64
C ASP A 14 0.87 16.12 3.34
N SER A 15 1.10 16.64 2.15
CA SER A 15 0.48 17.91 1.73
C SER A 15 -1.03 17.81 1.73
N TYR A 16 -1.57 16.68 1.29
CA TYR A 16 -3.01 16.48 1.30
C TYR A 16 -3.58 16.41 2.72
N ILE A 17 -2.98 15.57 3.56
CA ILE A 17 -3.46 15.36 4.93
C ILE A 17 -3.32 16.64 5.78
N SER A 18 -2.25 17.40 5.56
CA SER A 18 -1.98 18.62 6.32
C SER A 18 -3.01 19.72 6.10
N GLN A 19 -3.85 19.62 5.09
CA GLN A 19 -4.94 20.57 4.86
C GLN A 19 -6.05 20.44 5.91
N PHE A 20 -6.12 19.31 6.59
CA PHE A 20 -7.25 18.99 7.46
C PHE A 20 -6.82 19.03 8.92
N LYS A 21 -7.72 19.55 9.75
CA LYS A 21 -7.48 19.71 11.18
C LYS A 21 -7.21 18.39 11.89
N GLU A 22 -7.88 17.33 11.45
CA GLU A 22 -7.79 16.01 12.05
C GLU A 22 -6.40 15.38 11.88
N GLY A 23 -5.70 15.68 10.79
CA GLY A 23 -4.39 15.12 10.51
C GLY A 23 -4.42 13.61 10.27
N TYR A 24 -3.33 12.94 10.58
CA TYR A 24 -3.26 11.48 10.45
C TYR A 24 -4.03 10.79 11.57
N PHE A 25 -4.69 9.71 11.23
CA PHE A 25 -5.30 8.84 12.23
C PHE A 25 -4.19 8.16 13.05
N SER A 26 -4.56 7.60 14.21
CA SER A 26 -3.60 6.90 15.07
C SER A 26 -3.02 5.69 14.34
N PRO A 27 -1.81 5.25 14.74
CA PRO A 27 -1.21 4.05 14.14
C PRO A 27 -2.12 2.83 14.20
N LEU A 28 -2.85 2.64 15.29
CA LEU A 28 -3.76 1.50 15.41
C LEU A 28 -4.91 1.60 14.40
N SER A 29 -5.47 2.79 14.23
CA SER A 29 -6.54 3.01 13.23
C SER A 29 -6.02 2.82 11.82
N LEU A 30 -4.80 3.27 11.52
CA LEU A 30 -4.20 3.07 10.21
C LEU A 30 -3.90 1.60 9.94
N MET A 31 -3.52 0.84 10.97
CA MET A 31 -3.33 -0.61 10.86
C MET A 31 -4.65 -1.32 10.50
N ALA A 32 -5.73 -0.95 11.18
CA ALA A 32 -7.06 -1.49 10.89
C ALA A 32 -7.47 -1.15 9.46
N ARG A 33 -7.23 0.09 9.03
CA ARG A 33 -7.53 0.54 7.68
C ARG A 33 -6.73 -0.26 6.64
N MET A 34 -5.45 -0.52 6.90
CA MET A 34 -4.62 -1.33 6.02
C MET A 34 -5.19 -2.72 5.84
N THR A 35 -5.64 -3.33 6.94
CA THR A 35 -6.24 -4.66 6.90
C THR A 35 -7.51 -4.67 6.05
N GLU A 36 -8.33 -3.63 6.15
CA GLU A 36 -9.53 -3.49 5.32
C GLU A 36 -9.17 -3.40 3.84
N GLU A 37 -8.15 -2.62 3.49
CA GLU A 37 -7.72 -2.48 2.10
C GLU A 37 -7.20 -3.80 1.53
N VAL A 38 -6.47 -4.58 2.34
CA VAL A 38 -6.03 -5.92 1.93
C VAL A 38 -7.22 -6.81 1.64
N GLY A 39 -8.27 -6.74 2.47
CA GLY A 39 -9.50 -7.48 2.25
C GLY A 39 -10.22 -7.09 0.97
N GLU A 40 -10.26 -5.80 0.67
CA GLU A 40 -10.86 -5.30 -0.56
C GLU A 40 -10.08 -5.76 -1.78
N LEU A 41 -8.74 -5.75 -1.71
CA LEU A 41 -7.91 -6.28 -2.77
C LEU A 41 -8.16 -7.77 -2.98
N ALA A 42 -8.23 -8.54 -1.88
CA ALA A 42 -8.50 -9.98 -1.95
C ALA A 42 -9.84 -10.24 -2.65
N ARG A 43 -10.85 -9.44 -2.35
CA ARG A 43 -12.17 -9.57 -2.99
C ARG A 43 -12.09 -9.34 -4.49
N GLU A 44 -11.39 -8.29 -4.93
CA GLU A 44 -11.26 -8.00 -6.36
C GLU A 44 -10.45 -9.06 -7.07
N VAL A 45 -9.38 -9.57 -6.46
CA VAL A 45 -8.61 -10.68 -7.04
C VAL A 45 -9.48 -11.92 -7.18
N ASN A 46 -10.31 -12.20 -6.18
CA ASN A 46 -11.22 -13.35 -6.23
C ASN A 46 -12.29 -13.20 -7.31
N HIS A 47 -12.77 -11.98 -7.56
CA HIS A 47 -13.74 -11.73 -8.64
C HIS A 47 -13.11 -11.93 -10.02
N TYR A 48 -11.86 -11.52 -10.22
CA TYR A 48 -11.22 -11.60 -11.52
C TYR A 48 -10.59 -12.95 -11.81
N TYR A 49 -10.05 -13.62 -10.79
CA TYR A 49 -9.25 -14.84 -10.97
C TYR A 49 -9.78 -16.03 -10.19
N GLY A 50 -10.76 -15.84 -9.31
CA GLY A 50 -11.35 -16.89 -8.50
C GLY A 50 -12.68 -17.36 -9.08
N GLU A 51 -13.43 -18.10 -8.26
CA GLU A 51 -14.70 -18.71 -8.66
C GLU A 51 -15.91 -17.92 -8.21
N LYS A 52 -15.69 -16.83 -7.45
CA LYS A 52 -16.80 -16.05 -6.90
C LYS A 52 -17.13 -14.87 -7.82
N PRO A 53 -18.26 -14.89 -8.52
CA PRO A 53 -18.65 -13.77 -9.36
C PRO A 53 -19.05 -12.56 -8.52
N LYS A 54 -18.84 -11.37 -9.09
CA LYS A 54 -19.24 -10.13 -8.47
C LYS A 54 -20.75 -10.00 -8.48
N LYS A 55 -21.33 -9.60 -7.36
CA LYS A 55 -22.77 -9.36 -7.26
C LYS A 55 -23.13 -8.06 -7.98
N ALA A 56 -24.35 -7.99 -8.51
CA ALA A 56 -24.82 -6.79 -9.22
C ALA A 56 -24.83 -5.55 -8.32
N SER A 57 -24.98 -5.72 -7.02
CA SER A 57 -24.99 -4.62 -6.05
C SER A 57 -23.62 -4.13 -5.65
N GLU A 58 -22.56 -4.83 -6.03
CA GLU A 58 -21.20 -4.45 -5.67
C GLU A 58 -20.65 -3.43 -6.65
N GLN A 59 -19.94 -2.42 -6.12
CA GLN A 59 -19.27 -1.43 -6.95
C GLN A 59 -18.14 -2.08 -7.72
N GLU A 60 -17.97 -1.64 -8.96
CA GLU A 60 -16.81 -2.04 -9.73
C GLU A 60 -15.58 -1.30 -9.23
N LYS A 61 -14.56 -2.07 -8.89
CA LYS A 61 -13.25 -1.55 -8.59
C LYS A 61 -12.22 -2.43 -9.28
N THR A 62 -11.11 -1.85 -9.63
CA THR A 62 -10.02 -2.59 -10.26
C THR A 62 -8.99 -2.98 -9.22
N ILE A 63 -8.21 -4.00 -9.55
CA ILE A 63 -7.06 -4.38 -8.72
C ILE A 63 -6.09 -3.20 -8.63
N GLU A 64 -5.92 -2.46 -9.73
CA GLU A 64 -5.09 -1.26 -9.75
C GLU A 64 -5.54 -0.21 -8.73
N GLU A 65 -6.84 0.06 -8.66
CA GLU A 65 -7.39 1.00 -7.68
C GLU A 65 -7.14 0.54 -6.25
N GLU A 66 -7.33 -0.75 -5.98
CA GLU A 66 -7.09 -1.29 -4.64
C GLU A 66 -5.61 -1.21 -4.25
N LEU A 67 -4.71 -1.45 -5.20
CA LEU A 67 -3.27 -1.29 -4.96
C LEU A 67 -2.92 0.17 -4.66
N GLY A 68 -3.53 1.10 -5.39
CA GLY A 68 -3.36 2.52 -5.13
C GLY A 68 -3.86 2.92 -3.75
N ASP A 69 -5.02 2.41 -3.34
CA ASP A 69 -5.59 2.67 -2.03
C ASP A 69 -4.69 2.12 -0.91
N MET A 70 -4.14 0.92 -1.11
CA MET A 70 -3.19 0.34 -0.17
C MET A 70 -1.93 1.19 -0.04
N LEU A 71 -1.41 1.66 -1.16
CA LEU A 71 -0.22 2.52 -1.15
C LEU A 71 -0.48 3.81 -0.40
N PHE A 72 -1.66 4.40 -0.58
CA PHE A 72 -2.04 5.61 0.15
C PHE A 72 -2.05 5.37 1.66
N VAL A 73 -2.72 4.31 2.11
CA VAL A 73 -2.80 4.00 3.55
C VAL A 73 -1.42 3.67 4.12
N LEU A 74 -0.63 2.89 3.39
CA LEU A 74 0.75 2.58 3.77
C LEU A 74 1.57 3.86 3.95
N THR A 75 1.42 4.79 3.03
CA THR A 75 2.14 6.06 3.07
C THR A 75 1.69 6.92 4.26
N CYS A 76 0.38 6.97 4.53
CA CYS A 76 -0.14 7.64 5.74
C CYS A 76 0.49 7.04 7.00
N PHE A 77 0.57 5.72 7.06
CA PHE A 77 1.16 5.02 8.20
C PHE A 77 2.63 5.42 8.39
N ALA A 78 3.40 5.38 7.32
CA ALA A 78 4.82 5.77 7.37
C ALA A 78 4.99 7.23 7.78
N ASN A 79 4.20 8.13 7.18
CA ASN A 79 4.28 9.55 7.49
C ASN A 79 3.92 9.83 8.96
N SER A 80 2.90 9.15 9.48
CA SER A 80 2.45 9.36 10.86
C SER A 80 3.52 8.96 11.88
N LEU A 81 4.40 8.04 11.51
CA LEU A 81 5.48 7.56 12.36
C LEU A 81 6.83 8.16 11.96
N GLU A 82 6.84 9.09 11.02
CA GLU A 82 8.06 9.73 10.51
C GLU A 82 9.07 8.72 9.97
N ILE A 83 8.57 7.70 9.26
CA ILE A 83 9.41 6.68 8.64
C ILE A 83 9.63 7.04 7.18
N ASP A 84 10.89 6.99 6.75
CA ASP A 84 11.29 7.17 5.36
C ASP A 84 11.12 5.84 4.63
N LEU A 85 10.15 5.77 3.71
CA LEU A 85 9.87 4.54 2.97
C LEU A 85 11.01 4.12 2.04
N SER A 86 11.79 5.08 1.51
CA SER A 86 12.96 4.73 0.69
C SER A 86 13.98 3.97 1.52
N GLN A 87 14.23 4.43 2.74
CA GLN A 87 15.17 3.75 3.63
C GLN A 87 14.63 2.39 4.06
N ALA A 88 13.35 2.33 4.41
CA ALA A 88 12.71 1.06 4.79
C ALA A 88 12.78 0.04 3.64
N PHE A 89 12.56 0.49 2.42
CA PHE A 89 12.65 -0.36 1.23
C PHE A 89 14.07 -0.87 1.02
N GLU A 90 15.08 0.02 1.14
CA GLU A 90 16.49 -0.38 0.98
C GLU A 90 16.88 -1.42 2.01
N GLN A 91 16.46 -1.25 3.25
CA GLN A 91 16.73 -2.22 4.31
C GLN A 91 16.10 -3.58 4.00
N SER A 92 14.86 -3.57 3.51
CA SER A 92 14.16 -4.80 3.12
C SER A 92 14.84 -5.51 1.97
N MET A 93 15.23 -4.75 0.93
CA MET A 93 15.90 -5.34 -0.23
C MET A 93 17.25 -5.94 0.13
N THR A 94 18.05 -5.22 0.92
CA THR A 94 19.35 -5.72 1.36
C THR A 94 19.19 -7.03 2.14
N LYS A 95 18.20 -7.08 3.03
CA LYS A 95 17.91 -8.29 3.81
C LYS A 95 17.50 -9.45 2.91
N ILE A 96 16.57 -9.21 2.00
CA ILE A 96 16.06 -10.24 1.10
C ILE A 96 17.15 -10.75 0.16
N GLU A 97 17.90 -9.85 -0.45
CA GLU A 97 18.97 -10.20 -1.38
C GLU A 97 20.09 -10.99 -0.71
N THR A 98 20.36 -10.71 0.56
CA THR A 98 21.38 -11.44 1.33
C THR A 98 20.86 -12.79 1.80
N ARG A 99 19.66 -12.83 2.38
CA ARG A 99 19.07 -14.05 2.93
C ARG A 99 18.77 -15.11 1.86
N ASP A 100 18.25 -14.66 0.72
CA ASP A 100 17.72 -15.57 -0.30
C ASP A 100 18.61 -15.69 -1.53
N LYS A 101 19.86 -15.20 -1.47
CA LYS A 101 20.74 -15.14 -2.64
C LYS A 101 20.99 -16.49 -3.32
N ASP A 102 20.95 -17.57 -2.56
CA ASP A 102 21.19 -18.93 -3.07
C ASP A 102 19.92 -19.80 -3.01
N ARG A 103 18.78 -19.21 -2.70
CA ARG A 103 17.52 -19.94 -2.55
C ARG A 103 16.90 -20.31 -3.90
N TRP A 104 17.04 -19.44 -4.87
CA TRP A 104 16.43 -19.62 -6.17
C TRP A 104 17.48 -19.92 -7.22
N THR A 105 17.08 -20.60 -8.31
CA THR A 105 17.97 -20.94 -9.42
C THR A 105 18.26 -19.73 -10.28
N ARG A 106 19.53 -19.37 -10.43
CA ARG A 106 19.91 -18.25 -11.28
C ARG A 106 19.75 -18.61 -12.76
N LYS A 107 19.40 -17.60 -13.54
CA LYS A 107 19.32 -17.71 -15.00
C LYS A 107 20.69 -17.93 -15.62
#